data_a853efded1da2480f191093cda897c6c
#
_entry.id   a853efded1da2480f191093cda897c6c
#
_cell.length_a   1.000
_cell.length_b   1.000
_cell.length_c   1.000
_cell.angle_alpha   90.00
_cell.angle_beta   90.00
_cell.angle_gamma   90.00
#
_symmetry.space_group_name_H-M   'P 1'
#
loop_
_entity.id
_entity.type
_entity.pdbx_description
1 polymer ?
#
loop_
_entity_poly.entity_id
_entity_poly.type
_entity_poly.pdbx_seq_one_letter_code
_entity_poly.pdbx_strand_id
1 'polypeptide(L)'
;MLKGKIVRIAGKDITVMVGGVGYLVHIPDPTHTTLKCGQEVLLYTTLISREDSLDLYGFFDPKQREIFFLLLNVSGVGPKTAMGIVSQVDSLRFLDAVVSEDIIYLSSLPGIGKKSAQRIIFELKEKISKQYHPEDRGRKPDFLEDAVAALVTLGYSETQARQAVSGIRPSPSKTDARVEDIIKQALKVLMK
;
A
#
# COMPACT_ATOMS: atom_id res chain seq x y z
N MET A 1 0.02 -9.98 -6.66
CA MET A 1 1.16 -10.27 -5.79
C MET A 1 2.05 -11.30 -6.45
N LEU A 2 3.37 -11.20 -6.27
CA LEU A 2 4.35 -12.14 -6.81
C LEU A 2 5.24 -12.62 -5.66
N LYS A 3 5.28 -13.93 -5.42
CA LYS A 3 6.15 -14.55 -4.41
C LYS A 3 7.13 -15.49 -5.10
N GLY A 4 8.43 -15.32 -4.83
CA GLY A 4 9.47 -16.14 -5.44
C GLY A 4 10.87 -15.80 -4.96
N LYS A 5 11.87 -16.35 -5.63
CA LYS A 5 13.30 -16.11 -5.31
C LYS A 5 13.91 -15.11 -6.28
N ILE A 6 14.67 -14.16 -5.77
CA ILE A 6 15.46 -13.24 -6.59
C ILE A 6 16.59 -14.02 -7.24
N VAL A 7 16.67 -14.02 -8.57
CA VAL A 7 17.77 -14.68 -9.31
C VAL A 7 18.72 -13.68 -9.95
N ARG A 8 18.30 -12.42 -10.09
CA ARG A 8 19.13 -11.34 -10.64
C ARG A 8 18.73 -10.02 -10.03
N ILE A 9 19.70 -9.13 -9.81
CA ILE A 9 19.52 -7.74 -9.39
C ILE A 9 20.34 -6.86 -10.35
N ALA A 10 19.68 -5.85 -10.94
CA ALA A 10 20.29 -4.90 -11.86
C ALA A 10 19.74 -3.49 -11.58
N GLY A 11 20.33 -2.78 -10.62
CA GLY A 11 19.84 -1.47 -10.19
C GLY A 11 18.44 -1.57 -9.57
N LYS A 12 17.46 -0.93 -10.23
CA LYS A 12 16.03 -0.93 -9.83
C LYS A 12 15.22 -2.08 -10.44
N ASP A 13 15.88 -2.97 -11.16
CA ASP A 13 15.27 -4.10 -11.83
C ASP A 13 15.72 -5.40 -11.16
N ILE A 14 14.77 -6.22 -10.78
CA ILE A 14 15.06 -7.54 -10.25
C ILE A 14 14.35 -8.61 -11.09
N THR A 15 14.98 -9.79 -11.20
CA THR A 15 14.31 -10.96 -11.78
C THR A 15 13.91 -11.89 -10.66
N VAL A 16 12.62 -12.16 -10.55
CA VAL A 16 12.02 -13.05 -9.55
C VAL A 16 11.60 -14.35 -10.23
N MET A 17 12.14 -15.47 -9.78
CA MET A 17 11.80 -16.81 -10.28
C MET A 17 10.55 -17.35 -9.57
N VAL A 18 9.54 -17.67 -10.33
CA VAL A 18 8.28 -18.24 -9.84
C VAL A 18 7.85 -19.40 -10.75
N GLY A 19 7.79 -20.61 -10.24
CA GLY A 19 7.33 -21.78 -10.98
C GLY A 19 8.11 -22.05 -12.28
N GLY A 20 9.44 -21.76 -12.29
CA GLY A 20 10.30 -21.94 -13.47
C GLY A 20 10.28 -20.76 -14.46
N VAL A 21 9.48 -19.70 -14.21
CA VAL A 21 9.43 -18.49 -15.02
C VAL A 21 10.13 -17.33 -14.29
N GLY A 22 11.04 -16.63 -14.98
CA GLY A 22 11.70 -15.43 -14.49
C GLY A 22 10.93 -14.17 -14.85
N TYR A 23 10.38 -13.48 -13.87
CA TYR A 23 9.68 -12.21 -14.03
C TYR A 23 10.64 -11.04 -13.80
N LEU A 24 10.80 -10.18 -14.81
CA LEU A 24 11.48 -8.90 -14.65
C LEU A 24 10.54 -7.93 -13.93
N VAL A 25 10.95 -7.39 -12.80
CA VAL A 25 10.14 -6.52 -11.96
C VAL A 25 10.90 -5.22 -11.69
N HIS A 26 10.27 -4.09 -12.02
CA HIS A 26 10.75 -2.77 -11.65
C HIS A 26 10.38 -2.48 -10.20
N ILE A 27 11.35 -2.20 -9.35
CA ILE A 27 11.13 -1.92 -7.92
C ILE A 27 11.54 -0.47 -7.59
N PRO A 28 10.97 0.12 -6.51
CA PRO A 28 11.50 1.36 -5.95
C PRO A 28 12.98 1.21 -5.65
N ASP A 29 13.72 2.33 -5.64
CA ASP A 29 15.16 2.33 -5.41
C ASP A 29 15.52 1.51 -4.17
N PRO A 30 16.29 0.43 -4.29
CA PRO A 30 16.59 -0.48 -3.18
C PRO A 30 17.65 0.05 -2.21
N THR A 31 18.06 1.32 -2.32
CA THR A 31 19.13 1.90 -1.48
C THR A 31 18.90 1.72 0.02
N HIS A 32 17.64 1.55 0.43
CA HIS A 32 17.27 1.29 1.83
C HIS A 32 16.99 -0.19 2.13
N THR A 33 17.09 -1.08 1.13
CA THR A 33 16.76 -2.50 1.27
C THR A 33 17.92 -3.34 0.77
N THR A 34 18.55 -4.15 1.65
CA THR A 34 19.63 -5.05 1.25
C THR A 34 19.03 -6.29 0.59
N LEU A 35 18.86 -6.25 -0.74
CA LEU A 35 18.40 -7.40 -1.52
C LEU A 35 19.58 -8.32 -1.88
N LYS A 36 19.34 -9.63 -1.88
CA LYS A 36 20.34 -10.64 -2.26
C LYS A 36 19.74 -11.64 -3.25
N CYS A 37 20.56 -12.09 -4.21
CA CYS A 37 20.21 -13.24 -5.02
C CYS A 37 19.99 -14.47 -4.14
N GLY A 38 18.97 -15.28 -4.46
CA GLY A 38 18.53 -16.42 -3.66
C GLY A 38 17.53 -16.09 -2.55
N GLN A 39 17.34 -14.80 -2.22
CA GLN A 39 16.37 -14.38 -1.22
C GLN A 39 14.93 -14.60 -1.72
N GLU A 40 14.06 -15.10 -0.86
CA GLU A 40 12.61 -15.10 -1.10
C GLU A 40 12.04 -13.72 -0.87
N VAL A 41 11.18 -13.27 -1.78
CA VAL A 41 10.47 -12.01 -1.70
C VAL A 41 8.99 -12.20 -1.97
N LEU A 42 8.18 -11.35 -1.32
CA LEU A 42 6.78 -11.13 -1.65
C LEU A 42 6.64 -9.69 -2.12
N LEU A 43 6.18 -9.51 -3.35
CA LEU A 43 5.97 -8.20 -3.95
C LEU A 43 4.50 -7.96 -4.22
N TYR A 44 4.03 -6.78 -3.88
CA TYR A 44 2.74 -6.26 -4.33
C TYR A 44 2.93 -5.69 -5.74
N THR A 45 2.34 -6.32 -6.75
CA THR A 45 2.64 -6.02 -8.14
C THR A 45 1.53 -5.28 -8.86
N THR A 46 1.90 -4.46 -9.84
CA THR A 46 1.02 -3.82 -10.81
C THR A 46 1.58 -4.07 -12.20
N LEU A 47 0.77 -4.60 -13.10
CA LEU A 47 1.13 -4.78 -14.51
C LEU A 47 0.64 -3.56 -15.29
N ILE A 48 1.53 -2.94 -16.05
CA ILE A 48 1.21 -1.86 -16.97
C ILE A 48 1.40 -2.39 -18.38
N SER A 49 0.30 -2.43 -19.13
CA SER A 49 0.29 -2.80 -20.55
C SER A 49 0.35 -1.55 -21.41
N ARG A 50 1.23 -1.55 -22.39
CA ARG A 50 1.33 -0.56 -23.47
C ARG A 50 1.23 -1.31 -24.81
N GLU A 51 1.18 -0.59 -25.91
CA GLU A 51 1.09 -1.18 -27.23
C GLU A 51 2.26 -2.13 -27.52
N ASP A 52 3.45 -1.80 -27.04
CA ASP A 52 4.72 -2.48 -27.33
C ASP A 52 5.40 -3.14 -26.13
N SER A 53 4.83 -3.01 -24.91
CA SER A 53 5.45 -3.53 -23.69
C SER A 53 4.47 -3.96 -22.62
N LEU A 54 4.92 -4.92 -21.80
CA LEU A 54 4.27 -5.36 -20.57
C LEU A 54 5.27 -5.17 -19.43
N ASP A 55 5.09 -4.10 -18.66
CA ASP A 55 5.99 -3.75 -17.59
C ASP A 55 5.39 -4.14 -16.23
N LEU A 56 6.13 -4.92 -15.43
CA LEU A 56 5.73 -5.33 -14.09
C LEU A 56 6.44 -4.48 -13.05
N TYR A 57 5.66 -3.76 -12.26
CA TYR A 57 6.12 -2.94 -11.14
C TYR A 57 5.83 -3.67 -9.83
N GLY A 58 6.82 -3.72 -8.92
CA GLY A 58 6.73 -4.44 -7.66
C GLY A 58 7.11 -3.57 -6.48
N PHE A 59 6.38 -3.71 -5.37
CA PHE A 59 6.53 -2.93 -4.15
C PHE A 59 6.62 -3.87 -2.96
N PHE A 60 7.42 -3.50 -1.95
CA PHE A 60 7.55 -4.26 -0.71
C PHE A 60 6.42 -3.94 0.29
N ASP A 61 5.78 -2.77 0.13
CA ASP A 61 4.67 -2.29 0.95
C ASP A 61 3.43 -2.05 0.06
N PRO A 62 2.24 -2.53 0.46
CA PRO A 62 0.99 -2.29 -0.26
C PRO A 62 0.66 -0.79 -0.39
N LYS A 63 1.04 0.06 0.58
CA LYS A 63 0.85 1.51 0.53
C LYS A 63 1.69 2.17 -0.56
N GLN A 64 2.93 1.69 -0.79
CA GLN A 64 3.75 2.16 -1.91
C GLN A 64 3.07 1.88 -3.26
N ARG A 65 2.51 0.67 -3.41
CA ARG A 65 1.75 0.30 -4.61
C ARG A 65 0.52 1.18 -4.81
N GLU A 66 -0.19 1.49 -3.72
CA GLU A 66 -1.36 2.36 -3.75
C GLU A 66 -0.99 3.77 -4.22
N ILE A 67 0.04 4.38 -3.64
CA ILE A 67 0.54 5.71 -4.04
C ILE A 67 0.99 5.69 -5.51
N PHE A 68 1.71 4.65 -5.93
CA PHE A 68 2.10 4.50 -7.33
C PHE A 68 0.88 4.55 -8.25
N PHE A 69 -0.18 3.82 -7.90
CA PHE A 69 -1.41 3.77 -8.68
C PHE A 69 -2.16 5.12 -8.68
N LEU A 70 -2.20 5.80 -7.53
CA LEU A 70 -2.76 7.14 -7.44
C LEU A 70 -2.03 8.12 -8.35
N LEU A 71 -0.70 8.10 -8.33
CA LEU A 71 0.15 8.96 -9.16
C LEU A 71 -0.04 8.72 -10.66
N LEU A 72 -0.25 7.48 -11.09
CA LEU A 72 -0.52 7.16 -12.50
C LEU A 72 -1.84 7.74 -13.02
N ASN A 73 -2.78 8.05 -12.14
CA ASN A 73 -4.03 8.69 -12.53
C ASN A 73 -3.88 10.21 -12.68
N VAL A 74 -2.71 10.78 -12.32
CA VAL A 74 -2.46 12.21 -12.47
C VAL A 74 -1.93 12.49 -13.87
N SER A 75 -2.59 13.41 -14.57
CA SER A 75 -2.18 13.80 -15.93
C SER A 75 -0.73 14.31 -15.94
N GLY A 76 0.10 13.72 -16.80
CA GLY A 76 1.52 14.05 -16.94
C GLY A 76 2.46 13.34 -15.95
N VAL A 77 1.96 12.43 -15.13
CA VAL A 77 2.77 11.56 -14.26
C VAL A 77 2.80 10.16 -14.86
N GLY A 78 3.93 9.81 -15.45
CA GLY A 78 4.17 8.46 -15.99
C GLY A 78 4.77 7.51 -14.95
N PRO A 79 4.85 6.20 -15.27
CA PRO A 79 5.38 5.18 -14.35
C PRO A 79 6.78 5.49 -13.83
N LYS A 80 7.67 6.01 -14.68
CA LYS A 80 9.04 6.37 -14.30
C LYS A 80 9.06 7.47 -13.23
N THR A 81 8.24 8.50 -13.39
CA THR A 81 8.10 9.60 -12.42
C THR A 81 7.45 9.08 -11.13
N ALA A 82 6.37 8.30 -11.25
CA ALA A 82 5.69 7.71 -10.09
C ALA A 82 6.63 6.81 -9.27
N MET A 83 7.44 5.96 -9.91
CA MET A 83 8.46 5.15 -9.23
C MET A 83 9.53 6.00 -8.55
N GLY A 84 9.98 7.09 -9.19
CA GLY A 84 10.92 8.04 -8.59
C GLY A 84 10.39 8.66 -7.31
N ILE A 85 9.12 9.04 -7.30
CA ILE A 85 8.44 9.59 -6.12
C ILE A 85 8.35 8.52 -5.03
N VAL A 86 7.76 7.36 -5.33
CA VAL A 86 7.55 6.27 -4.36
C VAL A 86 8.87 5.80 -3.73
N SER A 87 9.98 5.89 -4.46
CA SER A 87 11.32 5.53 -3.93
C SER A 87 11.83 6.46 -2.83
N GLN A 88 11.32 7.69 -2.75
CA GLN A 88 11.89 8.73 -1.88
C GLN A 88 10.93 9.23 -0.80
N VAL A 89 9.66 8.87 -0.90
CA VAL A 89 8.66 9.36 0.05
C VAL A 89 8.31 8.31 1.09
N ASP A 90 8.10 8.75 2.30
CA ASP A 90 7.26 8.02 3.25
C ASP A 90 5.81 8.10 2.79
N SER A 91 5.14 6.96 2.73
CA SER A 91 3.79 6.83 2.20
C SER A 91 2.78 7.72 2.95
N LEU A 92 2.88 7.76 4.27
CA LEU A 92 1.96 8.57 5.09
C LEU A 92 2.24 10.06 4.90
N ARG A 93 3.52 10.45 4.88
CA ARG A 93 3.91 11.85 4.65
C ARG A 93 3.44 12.37 3.29
N PHE A 94 3.48 11.51 2.26
CA PHE A 94 2.96 11.87 0.93
C PHE A 94 1.44 12.12 0.97
N LEU A 95 0.68 11.21 1.57
CA LEU A 95 -0.78 11.34 1.68
C LEU A 95 -1.16 12.60 2.47
N ASP A 96 -0.47 12.88 3.57
CA ASP A 96 -0.67 14.09 4.35
C ASP A 96 -0.39 15.36 3.55
N ALA A 97 0.70 15.38 2.80
CA ALA A 97 1.07 16.55 2.01
C ALA A 97 0.03 16.87 0.93
N VAL A 98 -0.61 15.83 0.37
CA VAL A 98 -1.70 16.04 -0.59
C VAL A 98 -2.95 16.58 0.11
N VAL A 99 -3.34 16.03 1.26
CA VAL A 99 -4.54 16.47 2.01
C VAL A 99 -4.36 17.89 2.57
N SER A 100 -3.16 18.20 3.09
CA SER A 100 -2.82 19.53 3.63
C SER A 100 -2.41 20.55 2.57
N GLU A 101 -2.40 20.17 1.29
CA GLU A 101 -1.97 21.03 0.16
C GLU A 101 -0.54 21.57 0.29
N ASP A 102 0.38 20.76 0.82
CA ASP A 102 1.79 21.12 1.01
C ASP A 102 2.53 21.15 -0.35
N ILE A 103 2.31 22.23 -1.13
CA ILE A 103 2.93 22.42 -2.45
C ILE A 103 4.46 22.44 -2.35
N ILE A 104 5.00 22.98 -1.24
CA ILE A 104 6.45 23.10 -1.06
C ILE A 104 7.06 21.71 -1.00
N TYR A 105 6.53 20.85 -0.13
CA TYR A 105 7.00 19.47 -0.02
C TYR A 105 6.81 18.70 -1.34
N LEU A 106 5.62 18.76 -1.93
CA LEU A 106 5.35 18.02 -3.18
C LEU A 106 6.24 18.49 -4.34
N SER A 107 6.52 19.78 -4.45
CA SER A 107 7.41 20.30 -5.49
C SER A 107 8.90 20.02 -5.25
N SER A 108 9.28 19.60 -4.07
CA SER A 108 10.65 19.14 -3.75
C SER A 108 10.91 17.70 -4.20
N LEU A 109 9.86 16.96 -4.54
CA LEU A 109 9.98 15.57 -4.99
C LEU A 109 10.57 15.47 -6.41
N PRO A 110 11.34 14.41 -6.70
CA PRO A 110 12.03 14.29 -7.98
C PRO A 110 11.05 14.22 -9.16
N GLY A 111 11.27 15.06 -10.16
CA GLY A 111 10.42 15.13 -11.35
C GLY A 111 9.08 15.83 -11.15
N ILE A 112 8.83 16.44 -9.98
CA ILE A 112 7.63 17.21 -9.67
C ILE A 112 7.99 18.69 -9.57
N GLY A 113 7.52 19.48 -10.54
CA GLY A 113 7.55 20.93 -10.45
C GLY A 113 6.28 21.49 -9.81
N LYS A 114 6.24 22.80 -9.55
CA LYS A 114 5.12 23.49 -8.91
C LYS A 114 3.77 23.20 -9.60
N LYS A 115 3.73 23.19 -10.94
CA LYS A 115 2.52 22.89 -11.72
C LYS A 115 2.05 21.44 -11.51
N SER A 116 2.99 20.48 -11.47
CA SER A 116 2.68 19.07 -11.24
C SER A 116 2.22 18.84 -9.80
N ALA A 117 2.82 19.51 -8.81
CA ALA A 117 2.40 19.47 -7.41
C ALA A 117 0.95 19.96 -7.25
N GLN A 118 0.60 21.10 -7.84
CA GLN A 118 -0.77 21.62 -7.84
C GLN A 118 -1.76 20.63 -8.49
N ARG A 119 -1.36 20.00 -9.60
CA ARG A 119 -2.20 19.00 -10.27
C ARG A 119 -2.39 17.74 -9.42
N ILE A 120 -1.33 17.24 -8.77
CA ILE A 120 -1.42 16.11 -7.84
C ILE A 120 -2.44 16.41 -6.74
N ILE A 121 -2.37 17.60 -6.13
CA ILE A 121 -3.33 18.02 -5.10
C ILE A 121 -4.73 18.04 -5.68
N PHE A 122 -4.95 18.73 -6.79
CA PHE A 122 -6.25 18.88 -7.39
C PHE A 122 -6.90 17.53 -7.74
N GLU A 123 -6.15 16.59 -8.34
CA GLU A 123 -6.67 15.31 -8.81
C GLU A 123 -6.80 14.25 -7.71
N LEU A 124 -5.97 14.33 -6.65
CA LEU A 124 -5.89 13.27 -5.64
C LEU A 124 -6.51 13.64 -4.29
N LYS A 125 -6.57 14.92 -3.91
CA LYS A 125 -7.02 15.33 -2.57
C LYS A 125 -8.38 14.73 -2.21
N GLU A 126 -9.37 14.86 -3.07
CA GLU A 126 -10.71 14.34 -2.78
C GLU A 126 -10.74 12.81 -2.64
N LYS A 127 -9.99 12.10 -3.48
CA LYS A 127 -9.88 10.64 -3.44
C LYS A 127 -9.21 10.17 -2.15
N ILE A 128 -8.10 10.84 -1.78
CA ILE A 128 -7.34 10.51 -0.58
C ILE A 128 -8.14 10.86 0.67
N SER A 129 -8.78 12.05 0.76
CA SER A 129 -9.55 12.47 1.93
C SER A 129 -10.73 11.55 2.26
N LYS A 130 -11.27 10.82 1.28
CA LYS A 130 -12.33 9.82 1.53
C LYS A 130 -11.83 8.50 2.13
N GLN A 131 -10.54 8.19 1.96
CA GLN A 131 -9.94 6.91 2.34
C GLN A 131 -8.88 7.06 3.44
N TYR A 132 -8.31 8.24 3.57
CA TYR A 132 -7.21 8.54 4.47
C TYR A 132 -7.62 9.60 5.49
N HIS A 133 -7.63 9.22 6.75
CA HIS A 133 -7.84 10.15 7.86
C HIS A 133 -6.50 10.44 8.52
N PRO A 134 -6.04 11.70 8.56
CA PRO A 134 -4.78 12.10 9.21
C PRO A 134 -4.68 11.68 10.68
N GLU A 135 -5.84 11.45 11.31
CA GLU A 135 -5.97 10.98 12.70
C GLU A 135 -5.48 9.53 12.90
N ASP A 136 -5.32 8.78 11.82
CA ASP A 136 -4.76 7.42 11.84
C ASP A 136 -3.23 7.39 11.97
N ARG A 137 -2.59 8.57 12.09
CA ARG A 137 -1.16 8.69 12.36
C ARG A 137 -0.81 8.08 13.72
N GLY A 138 -0.03 7.01 13.68
CA GLY A 138 0.45 6.34 14.89
C GLY A 138 -0.58 5.44 15.57
N ARG A 139 -1.76 5.27 15.03
CA ARG A 139 -2.62 4.16 15.41
C ARG A 139 -1.88 2.87 15.01
N LYS A 140 -1.40 2.15 16.00
CA LYS A 140 -1.11 0.72 15.78
C LYS A 140 -2.36 0.13 15.13
N PRO A 141 -2.22 -0.79 14.15
CA PRO A 141 -3.37 -1.43 13.55
C PRO A 141 -4.30 -1.89 14.67
N ASP A 142 -5.42 -1.23 14.82
CA ASP A 142 -6.43 -1.63 15.80
C ASP A 142 -7.30 -2.68 15.12
N PHE A 143 -6.79 -3.90 15.13
CA PHE A 143 -7.48 -5.05 14.54
C PHE A 143 -8.90 -5.23 15.08
N LEU A 144 -9.21 -4.65 16.24
CA LEU A 144 -10.53 -4.67 16.83
C LEU A 144 -11.47 -3.69 16.11
N GLU A 145 -11.01 -2.45 15.84
CA GLU A 145 -11.78 -1.46 15.08
C GLU A 145 -11.95 -1.90 13.61
N ASP A 146 -10.91 -2.47 13.00
CA ASP A 146 -11.01 -3.03 11.64
C ASP A 146 -12.04 -4.18 11.58
N ALA A 147 -12.07 -5.02 12.60
CA ALA A 147 -13.07 -6.10 12.71
C ALA A 147 -14.49 -5.57 12.92
N VAL A 148 -14.67 -4.50 13.72
CA VAL A 148 -15.96 -3.81 13.87
C VAL A 148 -16.45 -3.26 12.54
N ALA A 149 -15.61 -2.55 11.80
CA ALA A 149 -15.95 -1.99 10.48
C ALA A 149 -16.36 -3.09 9.49
N ALA A 150 -15.65 -4.22 9.48
CA ALA A 150 -15.98 -5.37 8.64
C ALA A 150 -17.35 -5.99 9.00
N LEU A 151 -17.65 -6.15 10.29
CA LEU A 151 -18.94 -6.67 10.75
C LEU A 151 -20.10 -5.74 10.39
N VAL A 152 -19.91 -4.43 10.49
CA VAL A 152 -20.90 -3.43 10.04
C VAL A 152 -21.14 -3.54 8.54
N THR A 153 -20.10 -3.75 7.74
CA THR A 153 -20.22 -3.98 6.29
C THR A 153 -20.99 -5.28 5.98
N LEU A 154 -20.89 -6.29 6.85
CA LEU A 154 -21.66 -7.54 6.77
C LEU A 154 -23.13 -7.40 7.22
N GLY A 155 -23.56 -6.19 7.65
CA GLY A 155 -24.95 -5.88 7.97
C GLY A 155 -25.29 -5.93 9.46
N TYR A 156 -24.33 -6.12 10.37
CA TYR A 156 -24.55 -6.03 11.81
C TYR A 156 -24.57 -4.55 12.24
N SER A 157 -25.36 -4.23 13.30
CA SER A 157 -25.32 -2.88 13.88
C SER A 157 -23.95 -2.63 14.53
N GLU A 158 -23.51 -1.37 14.55
CA GLU A 158 -22.24 -0.99 15.18
C GLU A 158 -22.17 -1.42 16.65
N THR A 159 -23.29 -1.32 17.38
CA THR A 159 -23.40 -1.74 18.78
C THR A 159 -23.16 -3.25 18.94
N GLN A 160 -23.77 -4.06 18.07
CA GLN A 160 -23.59 -5.52 18.07
C GLN A 160 -22.16 -5.91 17.71
N ALA A 161 -21.60 -5.26 16.70
CA ALA A 161 -20.22 -5.49 16.27
C ALA A 161 -19.21 -5.16 17.38
N ARG A 162 -19.33 -3.99 18.01
CA ARG A 162 -18.48 -3.59 19.15
C ARG A 162 -18.61 -4.54 20.33
N GLN A 163 -19.81 -4.97 20.66
CA GLN A 163 -20.05 -5.90 21.77
C GLN A 163 -19.45 -7.28 21.50
N ALA A 164 -19.57 -7.79 20.28
CA ALA A 164 -19.01 -9.07 19.89
C ALA A 164 -17.47 -9.07 19.89
N VAL A 165 -16.86 -7.95 19.48
CA VAL A 165 -15.40 -7.78 19.40
C VAL A 165 -14.79 -7.50 20.79
N SER A 166 -15.49 -6.79 21.68
CA SER A 166 -14.98 -6.42 23.03
C SER A 166 -14.65 -7.61 23.92
N GLY A 167 -15.29 -8.77 23.68
CA GLY A 167 -15.03 -10.02 24.41
C GLY A 167 -13.81 -10.80 23.91
N ILE A 168 -13.22 -10.40 22.80
CA ILE A 168 -12.10 -11.10 22.15
C ILE A 168 -10.78 -10.51 22.64
N ARG A 169 -10.00 -11.31 23.39
CA ARG A 169 -8.64 -10.94 23.77
C ARG A 169 -7.68 -11.46 22.69
N PRO A 170 -6.98 -10.56 21.98
CA PRO A 170 -5.91 -10.99 21.08
C PRO A 170 -4.85 -11.77 21.87
N SER A 171 -4.54 -12.99 21.45
CA SER A 171 -3.50 -13.79 22.11
C SER A 171 -2.14 -13.16 21.88
N PRO A 172 -1.33 -12.86 22.92
CA PRO A 172 -0.05 -12.15 22.79
C PRO A 172 1.06 -12.97 22.11
N SER A 173 0.80 -14.24 21.79
CA SER A 173 1.82 -15.16 21.25
C SER A 173 1.86 -15.29 19.74
N LYS A 174 1.05 -14.55 18.97
CA LYS A 174 1.12 -14.50 17.51
C LYS A 174 1.05 -13.06 17.04
N THR A 175 2.15 -12.56 16.52
CA THR A 175 2.33 -11.25 15.88
C THR A 175 1.44 -11.07 14.63
N ASP A 176 0.61 -12.06 14.30
CA ASP A 176 -0.35 -12.13 13.20
C ASP A 176 -1.74 -12.56 13.73
N ALA A 177 -2.27 -11.89 14.74
CA ALA A 177 -3.72 -11.96 14.98
C ALA A 177 -4.38 -11.19 13.81
N ARG A 178 -4.63 -11.91 12.71
CA ARG A 178 -5.26 -11.32 11.52
C ARG A 178 -6.66 -10.88 11.90
N VAL A 179 -7.07 -9.71 11.40
CA VAL A 179 -8.46 -9.20 11.47
C VAL A 179 -9.48 -10.32 11.19
N GLU A 180 -9.14 -11.21 10.24
CA GLU A 180 -9.94 -12.39 9.89
C GLU A 180 -10.23 -13.32 11.06
N ASP A 181 -9.27 -13.55 11.97
CA ASP A 181 -9.47 -14.44 13.12
C ASP A 181 -10.38 -13.79 14.17
N ILE A 182 -10.29 -12.48 14.33
CA ILE A 182 -11.17 -11.69 15.20
C ILE A 182 -12.60 -11.71 14.65
N ILE A 183 -12.77 -11.47 13.33
CA ILE A 183 -14.07 -11.54 12.66
C ILE A 183 -14.70 -12.91 12.83
N LYS A 184 -13.96 -14.00 12.59
CA LYS A 184 -14.46 -15.37 12.76
C LYS A 184 -14.94 -15.66 14.20
N GLN A 185 -14.22 -15.13 15.19
CA GLN A 185 -14.62 -15.30 16.59
C GLN A 185 -15.85 -14.47 16.94
N ALA A 186 -15.91 -13.22 16.47
CA ALA A 186 -17.05 -12.34 16.67
C ALA A 186 -18.34 -12.89 16.02
N LEU A 187 -18.25 -13.43 14.81
CA LEU A 187 -19.37 -14.08 14.13
C LEU A 187 -19.92 -15.28 14.92
N LYS A 188 -19.07 -16.08 15.58
CA LYS A 188 -19.52 -17.18 16.44
C LYS A 188 -20.30 -16.69 17.66
N VAL A 189 -20.03 -15.47 18.13
CA VAL A 189 -20.77 -14.86 19.25
C VAL A 189 -22.10 -14.28 18.76
N LEU A 190 -22.13 -13.69 17.57
CA LEU A 190 -23.32 -13.06 16.99
C LEU A 190 -24.35 -14.06 16.43
N MET A 191 -23.92 -15.29 16.13
CA MET A 191 -24.78 -16.36 15.59
C MET A 191 -25.36 -17.28 16.70
N LYS A 192 -25.09 -17.00 17.96
CA LYS A 192 -25.72 -17.68 19.13
C LYS A 192 -26.94 -16.91 19.60
#